data_7705a073b8e88affb6fddb764382cd87
#
_entry.id   7705a073b8e88affb6fddb764382cd87
#
_cell.length_a   1.000
_cell.length_b   1.000
_cell.length_c   1.000
_cell.angle_alpha   90.00
_cell.angle_beta   90.00
_cell.angle_gamma   90.00
#
_symmetry.space_group_name_H-M   'P 1'
#
loop_
_entity.id
_entity.type
_entity.pdbx_description
1 polymer ?
#
loop_
_entity_poly.entity_id
_entity_poly.type
_entity_poly.pdbx_seq_one_letter_code
_entity_poly.pdbx_strand_id
1 'polypeptide(L)'
;MAVSVHKWLLNKFRDINHSRMDKHIDIIAKNSGKSKAYIKFDIIRNFLIRGTGYTDYFRCDFINLSAKEKKTFVTAKTFYKILEYLNDEEYIVLLRDKLVFDELFKKYLKRDFINLRTGSKEDFRKFLDGRETVFAKDPTGEGGHGISKITVADVKDSNKLYDELKANGQLLVEE
;
A
#
# COMPACT_ATOMS: atom_id res chain seq x y z
N MET A 1 15.01 -3.45 13.57
CA MET A 1 15.58 -2.10 13.76
C MET A 1 14.43 -1.11 13.91
N ALA A 2 14.20 -0.60 15.11
CA ALA A 2 13.18 0.41 15.36
C ALA A 2 13.50 1.67 14.53
N VAL A 3 12.60 2.00 13.59
CA VAL A 3 12.72 3.26 12.85
C VAL A 3 12.50 4.37 13.86
N SER A 4 13.54 5.15 14.17
CA SER A 4 13.42 6.31 15.06
C SER A 4 12.21 7.15 14.63
N VAL A 5 11.34 7.50 15.59
CA VAL A 5 10.15 8.37 15.36
C VAL A 5 10.54 9.63 14.58
N HIS A 6 11.74 10.15 14.80
CA HIS A 6 12.29 11.31 14.08
C HIS A 6 12.51 11.01 12.58
N LYS A 7 13.06 9.84 12.25
CA LYS A 7 13.30 9.40 10.86
C LYS A 7 11.98 9.13 10.13
N TRP A 8 10.99 8.58 10.83
CA TRP A 8 9.64 8.39 10.31
C TRP A 8 8.95 9.72 10.00
N LEU A 9 9.03 10.69 10.90
CA LEU A 9 8.49 12.05 10.70
C LEU A 9 9.10 12.72 9.47
N LEU A 10 10.43 12.69 9.33
CA LEU A 10 11.14 13.30 8.20
C LEU A 10 10.74 12.64 6.86
N ASN A 11 10.64 11.31 6.81
CA ASN A 11 10.22 10.60 5.62
C ASN A 11 8.77 10.97 5.24
N LYS A 12 7.86 11.04 6.20
CA LYS A 12 6.46 11.44 5.96
C LYS A 12 6.33 12.88 5.44
N PHE A 13 7.18 13.79 5.89
CA PHE A 13 7.21 15.16 5.34
C PHE A 13 7.70 15.20 3.90
N ARG A 14 8.72 14.41 3.56
CA ARG A 14 9.27 14.33 2.21
C ARG A 14 8.27 13.74 1.22
N ASP A 15 7.46 12.77 1.66
CA ASP A 15 6.54 12.02 0.80
C ASP A 15 5.15 12.68 0.70
N ILE A 16 4.99 13.92 1.16
CA ILE A 16 3.71 14.65 1.04
C ILE A 16 3.42 14.97 -0.42
N ASN A 17 2.30 14.49 -0.91
CA ASN A 17 1.74 14.96 -2.18
C ASN A 17 1.09 16.33 -1.96
N HIS A 18 1.86 17.40 -2.19
CA HIS A 18 1.43 18.78 -1.98
C HIS A 18 0.19 19.15 -2.78
N SER A 19 0.10 18.74 -4.05
CA SER A 19 -1.08 19.02 -4.90
C SER A 19 -2.36 18.41 -4.32
N ARG A 20 -2.27 17.17 -3.81
CA ARG A 20 -3.40 16.50 -3.17
C ARG A 20 -3.75 17.15 -1.84
N MET A 21 -2.76 17.54 -1.05
CA MET A 21 -2.97 18.24 0.22
C MET A 21 -3.66 19.59 0.00
N ASP A 22 -3.23 20.38 -0.98
CA ASP A 22 -3.84 21.67 -1.29
C ASP A 22 -5.31 21.54 -1.73
N LYS A 23 -5.64 20.52 -2.54
CA LYS A 23 -7.06 20.20 -2.88
C LYS A 23 -7.90 19.89 -1.64
N HIS A 24 -7.36 19.12 -0.69
CA HIS A 24 -8.07 18.84 0.56
C HIS A 24 -8.26 20.11 1.40
N ILE A 25 -7.26 20.99 1.47
CA ILE A 25 -7.34 22.28 2.15
C ILE A 25 -8.42 23.16 1.54
N ASP A 26 -8.54 23.17 0.20
CA ASP A 26 -9.56 23.95 -0.50
C ASP A 26 -10.97 23.47 -0.16
N ILE A 27 -11.17 22.15 -0.13
CA ILE A 27 -12.46 21.54 0.27
C ILE A 27 -12.79 21.89 1.73
N ILE A 28 -11.82 21.73 2.65
CA ILE A 28 -12.03 22.07 4.07
C ILE A 28 -12.35 23.55 4.25
N ALA A 29 -11.63 24.43 3.57
CA ALA A 29 -11.86 25.88 3.66
C ALA A 29 -13.28 26.26 3.20
N LYS A 30 -13.72 25.67 2.09
CA LYS A 30 -15.09 25.88 1.56
C LYS A 30 -16.16 25.41 2.55
N ASN A 31 -15.96 24.25 3.18
CA ASN A 31 -16.97 23.63 4.05
C ASN A 31 -16.97 24.20 5.46
N SER A 32 -15.80 24.58 6.01
CA SER A 32 -15.67 25.06 7.38
C SER A 32 -15.69 26.58 7.55
N GLY A 33 -15.55 27.33 6.43
CA GLY A 33 -15.40 28.79 6.44
C GLY A 33 -14.08 29.30 7.04
N LYS A 34 -13.14 28.39 7.38
CA LYS A 34 -11.84 28.75 7.95
C LYS A 34 -10.82 29.11 6.87
N SER A 35 -9.88 29.98 7.20
CA SER A 35 -8.83 30.36 6.25
C SER A 35 -7.90 29.17 5.93
N LYS A 36 -7.39 29.10 4.71
CA LYS A 36 -6.42 28.06 4.30
C LYS A 36 -5.16 28.08 5.16
N ALA A 37 -4.70 29.25 5.60
CA ALA A 37 -3.55 29.39 6.49
C ALA A 37 -3.81 28.73 7.85
N TYR A 38 -4.99 28.95 8.45
CA TYR A 38 -5.37 28.30 9.70
C TYR A 38 -5.44 26.78 9.52
N ILE A 39 -6.02 26.28 8.44
CA ILE A 39 -6.13 24.85 8.17
C ILE A 39 -4.74 24.21 8.02
N LYS A 40 -3.84 24.82 7.27
CA LYS A 40 -2.43 24.37 7.14
C LYS A 40 -1.76 24.30 8.52
N PHE A 41 -1.91 25.34 9.32
CA PHE A 41 -1.36 25.38 10.68
C PHE A 41 -1.95 24.24 11.56
N ASP A 42 -3.27 24.03 11.54
CA ASP A 42 -3.91 22.99 12.36
C ASP A 42 -3.54 21.58 11.89
N ILE A 43 -3.37 21.33 10.58
CA ILE A 43 -2.83 20.08 10.05
C ILE A 43 -1.42 19.81 10.60
N ILE A 44 -0.51 20.79 10.49
CA ILE A 44 0.87 20.66 11.00
C ILE A 44 0.86 20.42 12.51
N ARG A 45 0.06 21.19 13.27
CA ARG A 45 -0.08 21.03 14.71
C ARG A 45 -0.55 19.63 15.08
N ASN A 46 -1.60 19.09 14.44
CA ASN A 46 -2.10 17.75 14.71
C ASN A 46 -1.10 16.66 14.27
N PHE A 47 -0.36 16.89 13.20
CA PHE A 47 0.72 15.99 12.80
C PHE A 47 1.83 15.93 13.88
N LEU A 48 2.32 17.05 14.36
CA LEU A 48 3.39 17.11 15.37
C LEU A 48 2.95 16.55 16.73
N ILE A 49 1.76 16.93 17.19
CA ILE A 49 1.27 16.53 18.52
C ILE A 49 0.76 15.09 18.53
N ARG A 50 0.00 14.69 17.49
CA ARG A 50 -0.76 13.44 17.46
C ARG A 50 -0.24 12.44 16.45
N GLY A 51 0.58 12.85 15.48
CA GLY A 51 1.00 12.04 14.35
C GLY A 51 -0.13 11.78 13.34
N THR A 52 -1.09 12.71 13.22
CA THR A 52 -2.20 12.63 12.28
C THR A 52 -1.74 13.06 10.90
N GLY A 53 -1.76 12.15 9.92
CA GLY A 53 -1.48 12.51 8.52
C GLY A 53 -2.54 13.45 7.93
N TYR A 54 -2.18 14.24 6.91
CA TYR A 54 -3.13 15.17 6.27
C TYR A 54 -4.34 14.45 5.65
N THR A 55 -4.16 13.22 5.17
CA THR A 55 -5.26 12.40 4.64
C THR A 55 -6.24 11.99 5.73
N ASP A 56 -5.75 11.58 6.91
CA ASP A 56 -6.59 11.22 8.05
C ASP A 56 -7.26 12.45 8.62
N TYR A 57 -6.54 13.59 8.67
CA TYR A 57 -7.09 14.86 9.07
C TYR A 57 -8.31 15.25 8.24
N PHE A 58 -8.24 15.05 6.91
CA PHE A 58 -9.34 15.29 5.98
C PHE A 58 -10.47 14.26 6.15
N ARG A 59 -10.14 12.97 6.14
CA ARG A 59 -11.15 11.88 6.20
C ARG A 59 -11.95 11.85 7.49
N CYS A 60 -11.29 12.17 8.60
CA CYS A 60 -11.91 12.15 9.93
C CYS A 60 -12.42 13.52 10.37
N ASP A 61 -12.51 14.49 9.47
CA ASP A 61 -13.01 15.84 9.73
C ASP A 61 -12.40 16.53 10.96
N PHE A 62 -11.11 16.37 11.14
CA PHE A 62 -10.39 16.87 12.34
C PHE A 62 -10.56 18.36 12.60
N ILE A 63 -10.85 19.15 11.55
CA ILE A 63 -11.06 20.60 11.68
C ILE A 63 -12.23 20.95 12.59
N ASN A 64 -13.25 20.09 12.63
CA ASN A 64 -14.49 20.30 13.39
C ASN A 64 -14.50 19.57 14.73
N LEU A 65 -13.52 18.69 14.99
CA LEU A 65 -13.43 17.93 16.23
C LEU A 65 -12.84 18.74 17.39
N SER A 66 -13.40 18.57 18.59
CA SER A 66 -12.83 19.04 19.85
C SER A 66 -11.53 18.32 20.19
N ALA A 67 -10.74 18.88 21.10
CA ALA A 67 -9.52 18.25 21.59
C ALA A 67 -9.76 16.89 22.28
N LYS A 68 -10.95 16.70 22.89
CA LYS A 68 -11.36 15.43 23.52
C LYS A 68 -11.64 14.38 22.46
N GLU A 69 -12.41 14.71 21.44
CA GLU A 69 -12.72 13.81 20.33
C GLU A 69 -11.48 13.42 19.55
N LYS A 70 -10.57 14.38 19.25
CA LYS A 70 -9.29 14.07 18.57
C LYS A 70 -8.43 13.06 19.33
N LYS A 71 -8.60 12.89 20.66
CA LYS A 71 -7.86 11.89 21.46
C LYS A 71 -8.39 10.48 21.29
N THR A 72 -9.62 10.29 20.81
CA THR A 72 -10.21 8.95 20.61
C THR A 72 -9.72 8.26 19.34
N PHE A 73 -9.06 8.98 18.44
CA PHE A 73 -8.58 8.42 17.19
C PHE A 73 -7.23 7.73 17.36
N VAL A 74 -7.12 6.54 16.78
CA VAL A 74 -5.84 5.86 16.57
C VAL A 74 -5.17 6.51 15.37
N THR A 75 -4.22 7.40 15.61
CA THR A 75 -3.45 8.07 14.57
C THR A 75 -2.35 7.16 14.02
N ALA A 76 -1.78 7.50 12.86
CA ALA A 76 -0.69 6.74 12.27
C ALA A 76 0.45 6.47 13.27
N LYS A 77 0.85 7.49 14.09
CA LYS A 77 1.86 7.34 15.11
C LYS A 77 1.50 6.28 16.17
N THR A 78 0.24 6.28 16.62
CA THR A 78 -0.25 5.29 17.60
C THR A 78 -0.36 3.92 16.95
N PHE A 79 -0.88 3.85 15.72
CA PHE A 79 -1.03 2.61 14.96
C PHE A 79 0.32 1.89 14.75
N TYR A 80 1.36 2.61 14.32
CA TYR A 80 2.69 2.01 14.15
C TYR A 80 3.28 1.50 15.46
N LYS A 81 3.05 2.19 16.59
CA LYS A 81 3.46 1.68 17.90
C LYS A 81 2.72 0.40 18.30
N ILE A 82 1.42 0.32 17.99
CA ILE A 82 0.63 -0.89 18.22
C ILE A 82 1.16 -2.04 17.38
N LEU A 83 1.43 -1.80 16.09
CA LEU A 83 2.00 -2.81 15.20
C LEU A 83 3.38 -3.28 15.68
N GLU A 84 4.25 -2.39 16.11
CA GLU A 84 5.57 -2.71 16.66
C GLU A 84 5.47 -3.57 17.92
N TYR A 85 4.46 -3.35 18.75
CA TYR A 85 4.22 -4.13 19.97
C TYR A 85 3.56 -5.49 19.71
N LEU A 86 2.62 -5.56 18.76
CA LEU A 86 1.80 -6.75 18.52
C LEU A 86 2.39 -7.69 17.47
N ASN A 87 3.23 -7.20 16.56
CA ASN A 87 3.76 -8.00 15.48
C ASN A 87 5.23 -8.33 15.73
N ASP A 88 5.55 -9.61 15.63
CA ASP A 88 6.91 -10.07 15.57
C ASP A 88 7.49 -9.85 14.17
N GLU A 89 8.62 -9.16 14.06
CA GLU A 89 9.27 -8.85 12.79
C GLU A 89 9.60 -10.12 11.98
N GLU A 90 9.88 -11.22 12.65
CA GLU A 90 10.18 -12.51 12.02
C GLU A 90 8.98 -13.05 11.21
N TYR A 91 7.76 -12.83 11.71
CA TYR A 91 6.53 -13.32 11.08
C TYR A 91 5.87 -12.31 10.12
N ILE A 92 6.24 -11.05 10.15
CA ILE A 92 5.65 -10.03 9.25
C ILE A 92 5.88 -10.40 7.78
N VAL A 93 7.02 -10.96 7.43
CA VAL A 93 7.35 -11.37 6.05
C VAL A 93 6.36 -12.37 5.48
N LEU A 94 5.81 -13.26 6.32
CA LEU A 94 4.86 -14.30 5.92
C LEU A 94 3.54 -13.72 5.39
N LEU A 95 3.18 -12.51 5.82
CA LEU A 95 1.94 -11.83 5.41
C LEU A 95 2.20 -10.68 4.42
N ARG A 96 3.42 -10.14 4.42
CA ARG A 96 3.76 -8.97 3.58
C ARG A 96 4.16 -9.37 2.16
N ASP A 97 4.88 -10.48 1.99
CA ASP A 97 5.23 -11.02 0.70
C ASP A 97 4.18 -12.03 0.23
N LYS A 98 3.40 -11.66 -0.79
CA LYS A 98 2.30 -12.49 -1.31
C LYS A 98 2.76 -13.85 -1.82
N LEU A 99 3.98 -13.97 -2.35
CA LEU A 99 4.51 -15.27 -2.78
C LEU A 99 4.77 -16.18 -1.59
N VAL A 100 5.37 -15.64 -0.50
CA VAL A 100 5.58 -16.41 0.73
C VAL A 100 4.25 -16.83 1.33
N PHE A 101 3.27 -15.91 1.34
CA PHE A 101 1.92 -16.21 1.82
C PHE A 101 1.24 -17.29 0.98
N ASP A 102 1.26 -17.17 -0.35
CA ASP A 102 0.58 -18.09 -1.26
C ASP A 102 1.21 -19.49 -1.20
N GLU A 103 2.53 -19.59 -1.10
CA GLU A 103 3.21 -20.90 -0.92
C GLU A 103 2.85 -21.55 0.44
N LEU A 104 2.85 -20.77 1.52
CA LEU A 104 2.55 -21.27 2.87
C LEU A 104 1.09 -21.75 2.98
N PHE A 105 0.16 -21.01 2.38
CA PHE A 105 -1.27 -21.28 2.45
C PHE A 105 -1.84 -21.97 1.21
N LYS A 106 -1.01 -22.47 0.32
CA LYS A 106 -1.39 -23.07 -0.98
C LYS A 106 -2.57 -24.03 -0.89
N LYS A 107 -2.62 -24.89 0.12
CA LYS A 107 -3.73 -25.85 0.31
C LYS A 107 -5.10 -25.21 0.61
N TYR A 108 -5.11 -23.94 1.01
CA TYR A 108 -6.34 -23.20 1.33
C TYR A 108 -6.75 -22.24 0.21
N LEU A 109 -5.85 -21.93 -0.71
CA LEU A 109 -6.15 -21.08 -1.87
C LEU A 109 -7.00 -21.88 -2.86
N LYS A 110 -8.02 -21.21 -3.42
CA LYS A 110 -8.89 -21.79 -4.46
C LYS A 110 -8.53 -21.29 -5.86
N ARG A 111 -7.35 -20.70 -5.99
CA ARG A 111 -6.80 -20.24 -7.26
C ARG A 111 -5.43 -20.82 -7.49
N ASP A 112 -5.08 -21.02 -8.73
CA ASP A 112 -3.73 -21.38 -9.10
C ASP A 112 -2.83 -20.15 -9.20
N PHE A 113 -1.57 -20.34 -8.90
CA PHE A 113 -0.55 -19.32 -9.07
C PHE A 113 0.78 -19.92 -9.51
N ILE A 114 1.62 -19.08 -10.12
CA ILE A 114 3.02 -19.39 -10.40
C ILE A 114 3.94 -18.32 -9.83
N ASN A 115 5.01 -18.79 -9.20
CA ASN A 115 6.07 -17.97 -8.64
C ASN A 115 7.19 -17.80 -9.66
N LEU A 116 7.32 -16.62 -10.27
CA LEU A 116 8.35 -16.34 -11.26
C LEU A 116 9.75 -16.14 -10.66
N ARG A 117 9.92 -16.10 -9.32
CA ARG A 117 11.26 -16.14 -8.71
C ARG A 117 11.94 -17.47 -8.95
N THR A 118 11.17 -18.57 -8.92
CA THR A 118 11.66 -19.94 -9.00
C THR A 118 11.18 -20.68 -10.23
N GLY A 119 10.03 -20.34 -10.79
CA GLY A 119 9.45 -20.96 -11.97
C GLY A 119 10.22 -20.63 -13.24
N SER A 120 10.30 -21.61 -14.15
CA SER A 120 10.93 -21.46 -15.46
C SER A 120 9.98 -20.84 -16.50
N LYS A 121 10.52 -20.43 -17.66
CA LYS A 121 9.71 -20.00 -18.81
C LYS A 121 8.75 -21.10 -19.30
N GLU A 122 9.17 -22.35 -19.21
CA GLU A 122 8.37 -23.51 -19.56
C GLU A 122 7.18 -23.68 -18.59
N ASP A 123 7.42 -23.52 -17.28
CA ASP A 123 6.36 -23.57 -16.28
C ASP A 123 5.36 -22.43 -16.48
N PHE A 124 5.86 -21.22 -16.78
CA PHE A 124 5.01 -20.07 -17.07
C PHE A 124 4.14 -20.29 -18.31
N ARG A 125 4.71 -20.85 -19.39
CA ARG A 125 3.96 -21.21 -20.57
C ARG A 125 2.85 -22.21 -20.26
N LYS A 126 3.15 -23.27 -19.50
CA LYS A 126 2.17 -24.27 -19.06
C LYS A 126 1.09 -23.64 -18.16
N PHE A 127 1.47 -22.67 -17.33
CA PHE A 127 0.53 -21.97 -16.47
C PHE A 127 -0.47 -21.13 -17.30
N LEU A 128 -0.05 -20.54 -18.41
CA LEU A 128 -0.95 -19.77 -19.29
C LEU A 128 -1.91 -20.68 -20.08
N ASP A 129 -1.52 -21.93 -20.34
CA ASP A 129 -2.30 -22.83 -21.16
C ASP A 129 -3.68 -23.12 -20.56
N GLY A 130 -4.72 -22.99 -21.39
CA GLY A 130 -6.12 -23.18 -21.00
C GLY A 130 -6.75 -22.05 -20.15
N ARG A 131 -6.00 -20.96 -19.87
CA ARG A 131 -6.52 -19.78 -19.15
C ARG A 131 -6.88 -18.65 -20.11
N GLU A 132 -7.96 -17.93 -19.80
CA GLU A 132 -8.37 -16.75 -20.57
C GLU A 132 -7.66 -15.48 -20.07
N THR A 133 -7.53 -15.36 -18.77
CA THR A 133 -6.99 -14.16 -18.10
C THR A 133 -6.14 -14.56 -16.89
N VAL A 134 -5.03 -13.86 -16.72
CA VAL A 134 -4.20 -13.97 -15.52
C VAL A 134 -3.82 -12.58 -15.00
N PHE A 135 -3.46 -12.50 -13.72
CA PHE A 135 -3.04 -11.26 -13.07
C PHE A 135 -1.59 -11.38 -12.61
N ALA A 136 -0.72 -10.53 -13.16
CA ALA A 136 0.65 -10.41 -12.69
C ALA A 136 0.78 -9.32 -11.63
N LYS A 137 1.48 -9.61 -10.53
CA LYS A 137 1.56 -8.75 -9.34
C LYS A 137 2.98 -8.64 -8.82
N ASP A 138 3.32 -7.45 -8.32
CA ASP A 138 4.44 -7.29 -7.40
C ASP A 138 4.09 -7.99 -6.07
N PRO A 139 4.90 -8.97 -5.62
CA PRO A 139 4.64 -9.69 -4.37
C PRO A 139 4.57 -8.79 -3.13
N THR A 140 5.28 -7.67 -3.15
CA THR A 140 5.34 -6.71 -2.04
C THR A 140 4.53 -5.43 -2.28
N GLY A 141 3.93 -5.30 -3.47
CA GLY A 141 3.11 -4.14 -3.86
C GLY A 141 1.87 -3.99 -2.99
N GLU A 142 1.47 -2.75 -2.71
CA GLU A 142 0.31 -2.40 -1.90
C GLU A 142 -0.65 -1.47 -2.66
N GLY A 143 -1.91 -1.42 -2.23
CA GLY A 143 -2.89 -0.45 -2.74
C GLY A 143 -3.26 -0.60 -4.22
N GLY A 144 -3.11 -1.80 -4.80
CA GLY A 144 -3.40 -2.06 -6.21
C GLY A 144 -2.30 -1.62 -7.18
N HIS A 145 -1.17 -1.12 -6.66
CA HIS A 145 -0.02 -0.79 -7.50
C HIS A 145 0.74 -2.05 -7.92
N GLY A 146 1.31 -2.03 -9.14
CA GLY A 146 2.10 -3.15 -9.64
C GLY A 146 1.26 -4.38 -10.03
N ILE A 147 -0.02 -4.19 -10.37
CA ILE A 147 -0.90 -5.25 -10.87
C ILE A 147 -1.16 -5.02 -12.36
N SER A 148 -0.97 -6.07 -13.16
CA SER A 148 -1.32 -6.09 -14.57
C SER A 148 -2.31 -7.22 -14.86
N LYS A 149 -3.41 -6.91 -15.53
CA LYS A 149 -4.32 -7.92 -16.11
C LYS A 149 -3.79 -8.30 -17.49
N ILE A 150 -3.67 -9.59 -17.75
CA ILE A 150 -3.15 -10.15 -18.99
C ILE A 150 -4.24 -11.04 -19.59
N THR A 151 -4.69 -10.71 -20.81
CA THR A 151 -5.53 -11.58 -21.62
C THR A 151 -4.62 -12.54 -22.35
N VAL A 152 -4.75 -13.84 -22.11
CA VAL A 152 -3.81 -14.85 -22.61
C VAL A 152 -3.82 -14.93 -24.14
N ALA A 153 -4.99 -14.73 -24.77
CA ALA A 153 -5.13 -14.71 -26.23
C ALA A 153 -4.30 -13.59 -26.90
N ASP A 154 -3.97 -12.52 -26.20
CA ASP A 154 -3.17 -11.40 -26.71
C ASP A 154 -1.66 -11.64 -26.59
N VAL A 155 -1.24 -12.71 -25.89
CA VAL A 155 0.17 -13.02 -25.65
C VAL A 155 0.77 -13.70 -26.89
N LYS A 156 1.54 -12.92 -27.66
CA LYS A 156 2.21 -13.44 -28.89
C LYS A 156 3.46 -14.24 -28.57
N ASP A 157 4.18 -13.90 -27.53
CA ASP A 157 5.42 -14.53 -27.06
C ASP A 157 5.44 -14.60 -25.54
N SER A 158 5.20 -15.78 -25.00
CA SER A 158 5.19 -16.02 -23.56
C SER A 158 6.57 -15.88 -22.91
N ASN A 159 7.65 -16.16 -23.67
CA ASN A 159 9.02 -16.00 -23.15
C ASN A 159 9.37 -14.52 -22.96
N LYS A 160 8.99 -13.70 -23.93
CA LYS A 160 9.17 -12.25 -23.86
C LYS A 160 8.36 -11.66 -22.69
N LEU A 161 7.09 -12.05 -22.57
CA LEU A 161 6.24 -11.64 -21.47
C LEU A 161 6.82 -12.03 -20.11
N TYR A 162 7.34 -13.25 -19.96
CA TYR A 162 8.02 -13.71 -18.75
C TYR A 162 9.17 -12.78 -18.34
N ASP A 163 10.04 -12.44 -19.32
CA ASP A 163 11.19 -11.57 -19.08
C ASP A 163 10.73 -10.14 -18.70
N GLU A 164 9.70 -9.60 -19.35
CA GLU A 164 9.11 -8.29 -19.03
C GLU A 164 8.51 -8.27 -17.63
N LEU A 165 7.76 -9.28 -17.22
CA LEU A 165 7.18 -9.38 -15.89
C LEU A 165 8.26 -9.42 -14.81
N LYS A 166 9.32 -10.21 -15.02
CA LYS A 166 10.47 -10.26 -14.08
C LYS A 166 11.19 -8.93 -14.01
N ALA A 167 11.44 -8.26 -15.13
CA ALA A 167 12.07 -6.96 -15.17
C ALA A 167 11.26 -5.89 -14.42
N ASN A 168 9.92 -5.99 -14.47
CA ASN A 168 8.99 -5.09 -13.78
C ASN A 168 8.74 -5.47 -12.31
N GLY A 169 9.34 -6.54 -11.79
CA GLY A 169 9.13 -7.02 -10.42
C GLY A 169 7.79 -7.71 -10.19
N GLN A 170 7.04 -8.02 -11.25
CA GLN A 170 5.74 -8.71 -11.18
C GLN A 170 5.94 -10.23 -11.13
N LEU A 171 6.35 -10.71 -9.97
CA LEU A 171 6.85 -12.08 -9.78
C LEU A 171 5.80 -13.10 -9.37
N LEU A 172 4.59 -12.67 -9.00
CA LEU A 172 3.43 -13.51 -8.74
C LEU A 172 2.47 -13.41 -9.93
N VAL A 173 2.13 -14.54 -10.55
CA VAL A 173 1.06 -14.60 -11.57
C VAL A 173 -0.01 -15.56 -11.08
N GLU A 174 -1.25 -15.11 -11.08
CA GLU A 174 -2.41 -15.88 -10.59
C GLU A 174 -3.61 -15.75 -11.55
N GLU A 175 -4.53 -16.71 -11.47
CA GLU A 175 -5.81 -16.66 -12.18
C GLU A 175 -6.86 -15.81 -11.48
#